data_b0c3040cc2e2326ffb44b6a6e6ce1a2c
#
_entry.id   b0c3040cc2e2326ffb44b6a6e6ce1a2c
#
_cell.length_a   1.000
_cell.length_b   1.000
_cell.length_c   1.000
_cell.angle_alpha   90.00
_cell.angle_beta   90.00
_cell.angle_gamma   90.00
#
_symmetry.space_group_name_H-M   'P 1'
#
loop_
_entity.id
_entity.type
_entity.pdbx_description
1 polymer ?
#
loop_
_entity_poly.entity_id
_entity_poly.type
_entity_poly.pdbx_seq_one_letter_code
_entity_poly.pdbx_strand_id
1 'polypeptide(L)'
;IPQQRAFMEHIANHPVFCHWWPLFTVLLGTGCRIGEALGLRWDDLDYERRTISINHSLVYYPVGESRNSVLHISKPKTEAGVRTIPMFDTVKDAFEMLHEEQKESGWNDVEIDGMTGFIFCNRFGNVPNPQSVNRAIKRIIADYNAGEEVEAKKQHREAVLLPDFSAHHLRHTFCTRLCEKETNL
;
A
#
# COMPACT_ATOMS: atom_id res chain seq x y z
N ILE A 1 5.78 5.06 15.74
CA ILE A 1 5.43 6.49 15.68
C ILE A 1 3.95 6.61 15.96
N PRO A 2 3.48 7.48 16.90
CA PRO A 2 2.07 7.55 17.30
C PRO A 2 1.11 7.79 16.13
N GLN A 3 1.44 8.70 15.22
CA GLN A 3 0.61 9.03 14.04
C GLN A 3 0.45 7.86 13.06
N GLN A 4 1.51 7.07 12.82
CA GLN A 4 1.41 5.88 11.98
C GLN A 4 0.45 4.85 12.61
N ARG A 5 0.54 4.67 13.92
CA ARG A 5 -0.34 3.76 14.65
C ARG A 5 -1.80 4.23 14.56
N ALA A 6 -2.03 5.51 14.84
CA ALA A 6 -3.37 6.11 14.76
C ALA A 6 -3.99 5.96 13.35
N PHE A 7 -3.19 6.20 12.29
CA PHE A 7 -3.63 6.01 10.91
C PHE A 7 -4.02 4.56 10.63
N MET A 8 -3.18 3.60 11.00
CA MET A 8 -3.42 2.17 10.72
C MET A 8 -4.57 1.61 11.58
N GLU A 9 -4.70 2.02 12.84
CA GLU A 9 -5.82 1.62 13.72
C GLU A 9 -7.15 2.20 13.22
N HIS A 10 -7.15 3.46 12.74
CA HIS A 10 -8.34 4.06 12.16
C HIS A 10 -8.81 3.28 10.92
N ILE A 11 -7.89 2.96 10.01
CA ILE A 11 -8.24 2.18 8.80
C ILE A 11 -8.75 0.80 9.17
N ALA A 12 -8.07 0.09 10.07
CA ALA A 12 -8.43 -1.28 10.43
C ALA A 12 -9.87 -1.37 11.00
N ASN A 13 -10.31 -0.34 11.73
CA ASN A 13 -11.61 -0.32 12.38
C ASN A 13 -12.70 0.45 11.58
N HIS A 14 -12.35 1.05 10.44
CA HIS A 14 -13.29 1.85 9.67
C HIS A 14 -14.02 1.04 8.60
N PRO A 15 -15.38 1.02 8.58
CA PRO A 15 -16.14 0.14 7.68
C PRO A 15 -15.93 0.43 6.19
N VAL A 16 -15.52 1.66 5.83
CA VAL A 16 -15.30 2.07 4.44
C VAL A 16 -13.82 1.97 4.04
N PHE A 17 -12.88 2.17 4.98
CA PHE A 17 -11.46 2.25 4.64
C PHE A 17 -10.68 0.96 4.93
N CYS A 18 -11.26 -0.02 5.61
CA CYS A 18 -10.56 -1.26 6.01
C CYS A 18 -9.93 -2.01 4.83
N HIS A 19 -10.51 -1.95 3.64
CA HIS A 19 -9.96 -2.58 2.43
C HIS A 19 -8.60 -1.99 1.98
N TRP A 20 -8.19 -0.81 2.47
CA TRP A 20 -6.87 -0.23 2.24
C TRP A 20 -5.81 -0.73 3.21
N TRP A 21 -6.22 -1.36 4.31
CA TRP A 21 -5.30 -1.79 5.36
C TRP A 21 -4.17 -2.71 4.85
N PRO A 22 -4.43 -3.72 4.00
CA PRO A 22 -3.37 -4.59 3.50
C PRO A 22 -2.33 -3.85 2.67
N LEU A 23 -2.76 -2.96 1.77
CA LEU A 23 -1.86 -2.18 0.93
C LEU A 23 -0.95 -1.28 1.78
N PHE A 24 -1.51 -0.57 2.76
CA PHE A 24 -0.71 0.30 3.62
C PHE A 24 0.21 -0.50 4.56
N THR A 25 -0.22 -1.67 5.01
CA THR A 25 0.64 -2.61 5.76
C THR A 25 1.85 -3.04 4.94
N VAL A 26 1.65 -3.41 3.68
CA VAL A 26 2.74 -3.78 2.77
C VAL A 26 3.67 -2.59 2.51
N LEU A 27 3.15 -1.39 2.24
CA LEU A 27 3.98 -0.19 2.02
C LEU A 27 4.84 0.16 3.25
N LEU A 28 4.25 0.10 4.45
CA LEU A 28 4.93 0.38 5.72
C LEU A 28 5.89 -0.72 6.17
N GLY A 29 5.63 -1.96 5.79
CA GLY A 29 6.43 -3.13 6.18
C GLY A 29 7.55 -3.49 5.19
N THR A 30 7.52 -2.94 3.96
CA THR A 30 8.50 -3.26 2.91
C THR A 30 9.28 -2.07 2.40
N GLY A 31 8.77 -0.87 2.58
CA GLY A 31 9.33 0.34 1.98
C GLY A 31 9.30 0.36 0.45
N CYS A 32 8.48 -0.46 -0.20
CA CYS A 32 8.29 -0.43 -1.65
C CYS A 32 7.80 0.93 -2.14
N ARG A 33 8.17 1.29 -3.37
CA ARG A 33 7.49 2.38 -4.07
C ARG A 33 6.04 1.99 -4.35
N ILE A 34 5.14 2.98 -4.39
CA ILE A 34 3.72 2.71 -4.62
C ILE A 34 3.46 1.90 -5.90
N GLY A 35 4.15 2.21 -7.00
CA GLY A 35 4.02 1.46 -8.25
C GLY A 35 4.56 0.03 -8.15
N GLU A 36 5.63 -0.20 -7.38
CA GLU A 36 6.15 -1.54 -7.09
C GLU A 36 5.11 -2.36 -6.30
N ALA A 37 4.55 -1.79 -5.23
CA ALA A 37 3.54 -2.45 -4.41
C ALA A 37 2.27 -2.78 -5.21
N LEU A 38 1.73 -1.82 -5.98
CA LEU A 38 0.54 -2.03 -6.80
C LEU A 38 0.78 -3.04 -7.94
N GLY A 39 2.02 -3.17 -8.39
CA GLY A 39 2.42 -4.16 -9.39
C GLY A 39 2.57 -5.58 -8.86
N LEU A 40 2.63 -5.79 -7.55
CA LEU A 40 2.82 -7.12 -6.99
C LEU A 40 1.75 -8.11 -7.45
N ARG A 41 2.23 -9.29 -7.81
CA ARG A 41 1.44 -10.45 -8.23
C ARG A 41 1.61 -11.58 -7.24
N TRP A 42 0.68 -12.51 -7.22
CA TRP A 42 0.80 -13.71 -6.36
C TRP A 42 2.08 -14.51 -6.66
N ASP A 43 2.52 -14.55 -7.92
CA ASP A 43 3.75 -15.22 -8.36
C ASP A 43 5.04 -14.54 -7.87
N ASP A 44 4.97 -13.30 -7.37
CA ASP A 44 6.12 -12.57 -6.81
C ASP A 44 6.38 -12.92 -5.35
N LEU A 45 5.51 -13.71 -4.70
CA LEU A 45 5.59 -14.08 -3.29
C LEU A 45 6.13 -15.50 -3.13
N ASP A 46 7.16 -15.63 -2.30
CA ASP A 46 7.67 -16.93 -1.85
C ASP A 46 7.42 -17.06 -0.34
N TYR A 47 6.37 -17.81 0.00
CA TYR A 47 5.96 -18.03 1.40
C TYR A 47 6.92 -18.95 2.16
N GLU A 48 7.59 -19.88 1.47
CA GLU A 48 8.55 -20.80 2.10
C GLU A 48 9.82 -20.04 2.51
N ARG A 49 10.35 -19.22 1.60
CA ARG A 49 11.54 -18.40 1.84
C ARG A 49 11.23 -17.09 2.55
N ARG A 50 9.97 -16.76 2.70
CA ARG A 50 9.52 -15.49 3.30
C ARG A 50 10.09 -14.28 2.57
N THR A 51 9.93 -14.26 1.25
CA THR A 51 10.47 -13.22 0.39
C THR A 51 9.47 -12.70 -0.64
N ILE A 52 9.70 -11.48 -1.09
CA ILE A 52 8.93 -10.79 -2.14
C ILE A 52 9.90 -10.38 -3.24
N SER A 53 9.62 -10.76 -4.47
CA SER A 53 10.38 -10.36 -5.65
C SER A 53 9.88 -9.02 -6.19
N ILE A 54 10.74 -8.01 -6.22
CA ILE A 54 10.46 -6.71 -6.84
C ILE A 54 11.18 -6.67 -8.18
N ASN A 55 10.47 -6.95 -9.25
CA ASN A 55 11.01 -7.12 -10.60
C ASN A 55 10.33 -6.23 -11.65
N HIS A 56 9.25 -5.54 -11.27
CA HIS A 56 8.51 -4.60 -12.10
C HIS A 56 7.77 -3.56 -11.25
N SER A 57 7.14 -2.61 -11.91
CA SER A 57 6.37 -1.54 -11.28
C SER A 57 5.22 -1.13 -12.16
N LEU A 58 4.08 -0.81 -11.59
CA LEU A 58 2.97 -0.16 -12.30
C LEU A 58 3.22 1.34 -12.41
N VAL A 59 3.02 1.86 -13.60
CA VAL A 59 3.05 3.28 -13.93
C VAL A 59 1.72 3.68 -14.57
N TYR A 60 1.34 4.95 -14.43
CA TYR A 60 0.04 5.44 -14.88
C TYR A 60 0.25 6.73 -15.68
N TYR A 61 0.14 6.63 -17.01
CA TYR A 61 0.36 7.75 -17.93
C TYR A 61 -0.48 7.58 -19.23
N PRO A 62 -0.72 8.67 -19.98
CA PRO A 62 -1.41 8.60 -21.26
C PRO A 62 -0.52 7.97 -22.33
N VAL A 63 -1.11 7.20 -23.26
CA VAL A 63 -0.43 6.59 -24.41
C VAL A 63 -0.98 7.16 -25.71
N GLY A 64 -0.06 7.47 -26.63
CA GLY A 64 -0.39 8.04 -27.93
C GLY A 64 -1.05 9.41 -27.83
N GLU A 65 -2.01 9.70 -28.70
CA GLU A 65 -2.77 10.95 -28.72
C GLU A 65 -3.89 11.00 -27.68
N SER A 66 -4.14 9.90 -26.99
CA SER A 66 -5.16 9.83 -25.93
C SER A 66 -4.74 10.66 -24.73
N ARG A 67 -5.65 11.50 -24.21
CA ARG A 67 -5.47 12.21 -22.94
C ARG A 67 -5.76 11.33 -21.71
N ASN A 68 -6.29 10.12 -21.93
CA ASN A 68 -6.63 9.19 -20.86
C ASN A 68 -5.39 8.41 -20.44
N SER A 69 -5.02 8.52 -19.18
CA SER A 69 -3.96 7.71 -18.60
C SER A 69 -4.46 6.28 -18.35
N VAL A 70 -3.61 5.31 -18.63
CA VAL A 70 -3.84 3.89 -18.35
C VAL A 70 -2.65 3.30 -17.59
N LEU A 71 -2.86 2.14 -16.97
CA LEU A 71 -1.80 1.43 -16.26
C LEU A 71 -0.91 0.69 -17.26
N HIS A 72 0.39 0.74 -17.00
CA HIS A 72 1.42 0.03 -17.75
C HIS A 72 2.41 -0.64 -16.82
N ILE A 73 3.03 -1.71 -17.30
CA ILE A 73 4.16 -2.35 -16.63
C ILE A 73 5.46 -1.65 -17.03
N SER A 74 6.22 -1.21 -16.06
CA SER A 74 7.58 -0.71 -16.23
C SER A 74 8.57 -1.67 -15.58
N LYS A 75 9.53 -2.15 -16.37
CA LYS A 75 10.66 -2.93 -15.84
C LYS A 75 11.73 -1.98 -15.29
N PRO A 76 12.46 -2.39 -14.23
CA PRO A 76 13.57 -1.61 -13.73
C PRO A 76 14.61 -1.36 -14.83
N LYS A 77 15.14 -0.14 -14.90
CA LYS A 77 16.15 0.26 -15.90
C LYS A 77 17.53 -0.36 -15.63
N THR A 78 17.76 -0.85 -14.42
CA THR A 78 19.04 -1.44 -13.98
C THR A 78 18.77 -2.74 -13.23
N GLU A 79 19.76 -3.65 -13.23
CA GLU A 79 19.70 -4.89 -12.46
C GLU A 79 19.48 -4.64 -10.95
N ALA A 80 20.06 -3.58 -10.41
CA ALA A 80 19.84 -3.17 -9.02
C ALA A 80 18.38 -2.79 -8.68
N GLY A 81 17.56 -2.55 -9.70
CA GLY A 81 16.11 -2.33 -9.53
C GLY A 81 15.35 -3.63 -9.32
N VAL A 82 15.89 -4.76 -9.76
CA VAL A 82 15.36 -6.10 -9.47
C VAL A 82 15.97 -6.56 -8.15
N ARG A 83 15.13 -6.82 -7.17
CA ARG A 83 15.59 -7.21 -5.83
C ARG A 83 14.57 -8.10 -5.15
N THR A 84 15.06 -8.90 -4.22
CA THR A 84 14.25 -9.67 -3.30
C THR A 84 14.30 -9.02 -1.93
N ILE A 85 13.15 -8.85 -1.30
CA ILE A 85 13.02 -8.25 0.03
C ILE A 85 12.38 -9.26 1.00
N PRO A 86 12.64 -9.15 2.32
CA PRO A 86 12.03 -10.04 3.31
C PRO A 86 10.53 -9.77 3.45
N MET A 87 9.77 -10.83 3.67
CA MET A 87 8.34 -10.79 4.01
C MET A 87 8.20 -10.96 5.53
N PHE A 88 8.05 -9.85 6.26
CA PHE A 88 7.81 -9.86 7.70
C PHE A 88 6.40 -10.39 8.04
N ASP A 89 6.19 -10.83 9.28
CA ASP A 89 4.94 -11.47 9.70
C ASP A 89 3.70 -10.63 9.38
N THR A 90 3.70 -9.35 9.75
CA THR A 90 2.56 -8.45 9.49
C THR A 90 2.25 -8.28 7.99
N VAL A 91 3.29 -8.34 7.14
CA VAL A 91 3.14 -8.26 5.67
C VAL A 91 2.60 -9.58 5.14
N LYS A 92 3.07 -10.71 5.66
CA LYS A 92 2.56 -12.04 5.34
C LYS A 92 1.08 -12.14 5.68
N ASP A 93 0.69 -11.75 6.89
CA ASP A 93 -0.70 -11.79 7.34
C ASP A 93 -1.61 -10.93 6.45
N ALA A 94 -1.13 -9.77 6.00
CA ALA A 94 -1.87 -8.92 5.06
C ALA A 94 -2.07 -9.59 3.69
N PHE A 95 -1.08 -10.31 3.18
CA PHE A 95 -1.23 -11.09 1.94
C PHE A 95 -2.14 -12.29 2.12
N GLU A 96 -2.03 -13.03 3.22
CA GLU A 96 -2.90 -14.17 3.51
C GLU A 96 -4.37 -13.73 3.61
N MET A 97 -4.64 -12.59 4.24
CA MET A 97 -5.99 -12.03 4.31
C MET A 97 -6.56 -11.73 2.91
N LEU A 98 -5.77 -11.09 2.03
CA LEU A 98 -6.21 -10.82 0.66
C LEU A 98 -6.36 -12.09 -0.17
N HIS A 99 -5.52 -13.09 0.07
CA HIS A 99 -5.59 -14.38 -0.62
C HIS A 99 -6.88 -15.12 -0.29
N GLU A 100 -7.26 -15.19 0.99
CA GLU A 100 -8.52 -15.80 1.40
C GLU A 100 -9.73 -15.00 0.88
N GLU A 101 -9.69 -13.66 0.94
CA GLU A 101 -10.74 -12.82 0.38
C GLU A 101 -10.94 -13.08 -1.14
N GLN A 102 -9.85 -13.14 -1.91
CA GLN A 102 -9.94 -13.41 -3.35
C GLN A 102 -10.33 -14.86 -3.67
N LYS A 103 -9.97 -15.81 -2.82
CA LYS A 103 -10.40 -17.19 -2.95
C LYS A 103 -11.92 -17.34 -2.76
N GLU A 104 -12.51 -16.57 -1.85
CA GLU A 104 -13.96 -16.60 -1.59
C GLU A 104 -14.75 -15.77 -2.63
N SER A 105 -14.26 -14.59 -2.98
CA SER A 105 -14.96 -13.64 -3.88
C SER A 105 -14.69 -13.89 -5.38
N GLY A 106 -13.69 -14.71 -5.71
CA GLY A 106 -13.16 -14.91 -7.05
C GLY A 106 -11.86 -14.13 -7.31
N TRP A 107 -10.95 -14.79 -8.01
CA TRP A 107 -9.70 -14.15 -8.45
C TRP A 107 -9.99 -13.09 -9.51
N ASN A 108 -9.25 -11.98 -9.45
CA ASN A 108 -9.33 -11.01 -10.53
C ASN A 108 -8.65 -11.56 -11.81
N ASP A 109 -9.19 -11.20 -12.96
CA ASP A 109 -8.73 -11.57 -14.29
C ASP A 109 -8.10 -10.40 -15.04
N VAL A 110 -7.83 -9.28 -14.35
CA VAL A 110 -7.26 -8.10 -14.97
C VAL A 110 -5.89 -8.41 -15.57
N GLU A 111 -5.72 -8.00 -16.83
CA GLU A 111 -4.47 -8.10 -17.53
C GLU A 111 -3.92 -6.69 -17.84
N ILE A 112 -2.65 -6.47 -17.55
CA ILE A 112 -1.93 -5.22 -17.86
C ILE A 112 -0.62 -5.59 -18.54
N ASP A 113 -0.46 -5.20 -19.81
CA ASP A 113 0.71 -5.49 -20.64
C ASP A 113 1.12 -6.98 -20.63
N GLY A 114 0.13 -7.90 -20.67
CA GLY A 114 0.33 -9.35 -20.66
C GLY A 114 0.57 -9.97 -19.29
N MET A 115 0.52 -9.19 -18.20
CA MET A 115 0.63 -9.69 -16.84
C MET A 115 -0.75 -9.77 -16.15
N THR A 116 -0.97 -10.84 -15.39
CA THR A 116 -2.19 -11.12 -14.62
C THR A 116 -1.84 -11.51 -13.19
N GLY A 117 -2.84 -11.73 -12.33
CA GLY A 117 -2.65 -12.20 -10.96
C GLY A 117 -2.20 -11.11 -9.98
N PHE A 118 -2.59 -9.86 -10.22
CA PHE A 118 -2.30 -8.73 -9.32
C PHE A 118 -2.97 -8.91 -7.96
N ILE A 119 -2.24 -8.60 -6.90
CA ILE A 119 -2.68 -8.79 -5.52
C ILE A 119 -3.68 -7.70 -5.12
N PHE A 120 -3.38 -6.43 -5.42
CA PHE A 120 -4.17 -5.29 -4.98
C PHE A 120 -5.20 -4.91 -6.04
N CYS A 121 -6.45 -5.27 -5.79
CA CYS A 121 -7.58 -4.93 -6.65
C CYS A 121 -8.69 -4.28 -5.83
N ASN A 122 -9.49 -3.45 -6.48
CA ASN A 122 -10.70 -2.92 -5.88
C ASN A 122 -11.85 -3.95 -6.03
N ARG A 123 -13.00 -3.65 -5.42
CA ARG A 123 -14.21 -4.51 -5.48
C ARG A 123 -14.75 -4.81 -6.90
N PHE A 124 -14.22 -4.13 -7.91
CA PHE A 124 -14.58 -4.34 -9.33
C PHE A 124 -13.49 -5.13 -10.08
N GLY A 125 -12.48 -5.67 -9.37
CA GLY A 125 -11.36 -6.40 -9.95
C GLY A 125 -10.27 -5.52 -10.56
N ASN A 126 -10.40 -4.19 -10.57
CA ASN A 126 -9.41 -3.29 -11.16
C ASN A 126 -8.27 -2.97 -10.22
N VAL A 127 -7.04 -2.96 -10.72
CA VAL A 127 -5.87 -2.49 -9.98
C VAL A 127 -5.95 -0.97 -9.77
N PRO A 128 -5.80 -0.46 -8.53
CA PRO A 128 -5.79 0.96 -8.27
C PRO A 128 -4.54 1.63 -8.86
N ASN A 129 -4.67 2.87 -9.31
CA ASN A 129 -3.51 3.67 -9.71
C ASN A 129 -2.92 4.46 -8.54
N PRO A 130 -1.66 4.93 -8.63
CA PRO A 130 -1.01 5.67 -7.54
C PRO A 130 -1.77 6.94 -7.10
N GLN A 131 -2.48 7.59 -8.02
CA GLN A 131 -3.26 8.79 -7.71
C GLN A 131 -4.50 8.44 -6.86
N SER A 132 -5.15 7.30 -7.14
CA SER A 132 -6.30 6.84 -6.37
C SER A 132 -5.90 6.49 -4.92
N VAL A 133 -4.72 5.90 -4.72
CA VAL A 133 -4.16 5.62 -3.39
C VAL A 133 -3.90 6.93 -2.62
N ASN A 134 -3.27 7.92 -3.26
CA ASN A 134 -3.03 9.21 -2.60
C ASN A 134 -4.34 9.95 -2.27
N ARG A 135 -5.36 9.85 -3.12
CA ARG A 135 -6.70 10.37 -2.80
C ARG A 135 -7.33 9.65 -1.61
N ALA A 136 -7.15 8.33 -1.52
CA ALA A 136 -7.61 7.56 -0.36
C ALA A 136 -6.93 8.02 0.93
N ILE A 137 -5.59 8.18 0.92
CA ILE A 137 -4.83 8.70 2.07
C ILE A 137 -5.41 10.04 2.54
N LYS A 138 -5.63 11.01 1.63
CA LYS A 138 -6.18 12.31 1.97
C LYS A 138 -7.58 12.22 2.60
N ARG A 139 -8.44 11.34 2.07
CA ARG A 139 -9.79 11.12 2.62
C ARG A 139 -9.73 10.49 4.01
N ILE A 140 -8.85 9.53 4.23
CA ILE A 140 -8.65 8.87 5.52
C ILE A 140 -8.14 9.87 6.56
N ILE A 141 -7.16 10.71 6.20
CA ILE A 141 -6.64 11.77 7.08
C ILE A 141 -7.75 12.75 7.47
N ALA A 142 -8.53 13.20 6.49
CA ALA A 142 -9.62 14.16 6.74
C ALA A 142 -10.69 13.57 7.66
N ASP A 143 -11.06 12.31 7.46
CA ASP A 143 -12.04 11.59 8.27
C ASP A 143 -11.54 11.38 9.71
N TYR A 144 -10.31 10.89 9.86
CA TYR A 144 -9.67 10.74 11.18
C TYR A 144 -9.61 12.07 11.93
N ASN A 145 -9.10 13.12 11.29
CA ASN A 145 -8.91 14.42 11.92
C ASN A 145 -10.26 15.03 12.38
N ALA A 146 -11.30 14.91 11.55
CA ALA A 146 -12.64 15.37 11.91
C ALA A 146 -13.20 14.62 13.13
N GLY A 147 -13.03 13.30 13.19
CA GLY A 147 -13.43 12.48 14.34
C GLY A 147 -12.64 12.80 15.59
N GLU A 148 -11.32 12.95 15.47
CA GLU A 148 -10.40 13.26 16.55
C GLU A 148 -10.68 14.64 17.18
N GLU A 149 -10.98 15.66 16.36
CA GLU A 149 -11.37 16.99 16.86
C GLU A 149 -12.64 16.95 17.71
N VAL A 150 -13.61 16.16 17.30
CA VAL A 150 -14.87 15.99 18.05
C VAL A 150 -14.62 15.28 19.38
N GLU A 151 -13.84 14.20 19.34
CA GLU A 151 -13.55 13.39 20.52
C GLU A 151 -12.64 14.14 21.52
N ALA A 152 -11.64 14.85 21.04
CA ALA A 152 -10.76 15.69 21.87
C ALA A 152 -11.56 16.79 22.61
N LYS A 153 -12.52 17.43 21.93
CA LYS A 153 -13.43 18.42 22.58
C LYS A 153 -14.25 17.80 23.69
N LYS A 154 -14.82 16.60 23.47
CA LYS A 154 -15.61 15.89 24.50
C LYS A 154 -14.74 15.52 25.72
N GLN A 155 -13.50 15.14 25.47
CA GLN A 155 -12.56 14.71 26.51
C GLN A 155 -11.78 15.88 27.14
N HIS A 156 -12.01 17.12 26.73
CA HIS A 156 -11.30 18.33 27.19
C HIS A 156 -9.76 18.19 27.06
N ARG A 157 -9.28 17.60 25.97
CA ARG A 157 -7.86 17.45 25.62
C ARG A 157 -7.53 18.09 24.27
N GLU A 158 -6.25 18.27 23.98
CA GLU A 158 -5.81 18.66 22.65
C GLU A 158 -6.01 17.51 21.63
N ALA A 159 -6.39 17.85 20.43
CA ALA A 159 -6.53 16.91 19.32
C ALA A 159 -5.15 16.50 18.77
N VAL A 160 -4.95 15.21 18.56
CA VAL A 160 -3.73 14.67 17.95
C VAL A 160 -3.98 14.39 16.46
N LEU A 161 -3.81 15.42 15.64
CA LEU A 161 -4.12 15.36 14.22
C LEU A 161 -3.03 14.65 13.41
N LEU A 162 -3.46 13.95 12.36
CA LEU A 162 -2.56 13.42 11.34
C LEU A 162 -2.14 14.55 10.39
N PRO A 163 -0.84 14.69 10.07
CA PRO A 163 -0.37 15.63 9.06
C PRO A 163 -0.78 15.18 7.66
N ASP A 164 -0.72 16.08 6.70
CA ASP A 164 -0.89 15.70 5.28
C ASP A 164 0.35 14.92 4.80
N PHE A 165 0.11 13.76 4.18
CA PHE A 165 1.16 12.91 3.62
C PHE A 165 0.66 12.14 2.39
N SER A 166 1.60 11.50 1.68
CA SER A 166 1.33 10.64 0.52
C SER A 166 1.95 9.26 0.71
N ALA A 167 1.66 8.32 -0.19
CA ALA A 167 2.25 6.98 -0.18
C ALA A 167 3.79 7.00 -0.18
N HIS A 168 4.42 8.03 -0.75
CA HIS A 168 5.88 8.18 -0.72
C HIS A 168 6.44 8.40 0.70
N HIS A 169 5.71 9.11 1.54
CA HIS A 169 6.10 9.32 2.94
C HIS A 169 6.04 8.02 3.77
N LEU A 170 5.17 7.07 3.42
CA LEU A 170 5.15 5.75 4.07
C LEU A 170 6.47 5.00 3.85
N ARG A 171 7.04 5.09 2.64
CA ARG A 171 8.37 4.55 2.34
C ARG A 171 9.47 5.26 3.14
N HIS A 172 9.44 6.59 3.25
CA HIS A 172 10.39 7.32 4.10
C HIS A 172 10.32 6.86 5.55
N THR A 173 9.11 6.68 6.08
CA THR A 173 8.89 6.16 7.45
C THR A 173 9.55 4.78 7.64
N PHE A 174 9.40 3.86 6.68
CA PHE A 174 10.07 2.56 6.72
C PHE A 174 11.60 2.70 6.72
N CYS A 175 12.16 3.49 5.80
CA CYS A 175 13.60 3.69 5.69
C CYS A 175 14.19 4.31 6.96
N THR A 176 13.56 5.34 7.53
CA THR A 176 13.98 5.97 8.78
C THR A 176 14.02 4.94 9.93
N ARG A 177 12.95 4.14 10.08
CA ARG A 177 12.89 3.11 11.13
C ARG A 177 13.96 2.02 10.97
N LEU A 178 14.30 1.67 9.73
CA LEU A 178 15.37 0.71 9.45
C LEU A 178 16.71 1.28 9.91
N CYS A 179 17.02 2.52 9.52
CA CYS A 179 18.26 3.20 9.92
C CYS A 179 18.36 3.40 11.44
N GLU A 180 17.26 3.75 12.12
CA GLU A 180 17.24 3.90 13.58
C GLU A 180 17.55 2.58 14.31
N LYS A 181 17.12 1.44 13.77
CA LYS A 181 17.46 0.12 14.34
C LYS A 181 18.92 -0.26 14.12
N GLU A 182 19.50 0.09 12.97
CA GLU A 182 20.90 -0.17 12.67
C GLU A 182 21.87 0.72 13.46
N THR A 183 21.45 1.94 13.82
CA THR A 183 22.27 2.87 14.63
C THR A 183 22.27 2.55 16.14
N ASN A 184 21.37 1.69 16.60
CA ASN A 184 21.27 1.25 17.99
C ASN A 184 21.95 -0.12 18.27
N LEU A 185 22.80 -0.58 17.36
CA LEU A 185 23.73 -1.69 17.52
C LEU A 185 25.14 -1.16 17.77
#